data_307a398ade6cfc350eda4b06893cfb6f
#
_entry.id   307a398ade6cfc350eda4b06893cfb6f
#
_cell.length_a   1.000
_cell.length_b   1.000
_cell.length_c   1.000
_cell.angle_alpha   90.00
_cell.angle_beta   90.00
_cell.angle_gamma   90.00
#
_symmetry.space_group_name_H-M   'P 1'
#
loop_
_entity.id
_entity.type
_entity.pdbx_description
1 polymer ?
#
loop_
_entity_poly.entity_id
_entity_poly.type
_entity_poly.pdbx_seq_one_letter_code
_entity_poly.pdbx_strand_id
1 'polypeptide(L)'
;GSVRRLAVPKVGAVFEELGFTYMGPIDGHDISNLVNTFNAAHKLKKPVLVHVVTTKGKGYPYAEADQVGYHAQSAFDLTTGKSIPSSKPKPVSYSKIFGQTLLKICEQDSKVIGTLIKNTLL
;
A
#
# COMPACT_ATOMS: atom_id res chain seq x y z
N GLY A 1 -14.52 -36.15 12.43
CA GLY A 1 -14.09 -34.85 12.92
C GLY A 1 -14.60 -33.76 11.99
N SER A 2 -15.56 -32.97 12.46
CA SER A 2 -16.14 -31.84 11.70
C SER A 2 -15.09 -30.75 11.52
N VAL A 3 -14.58 -30.62 10.32
CA VAL A 3 -13.77 -29.46 9.94
C VAL A 3 -14.74 -28.26 9.97
N ARG A 4 -14.65 -27.43 11.01
CA ARG A 4 -15.27 -26.11 10.99
C ARG A 4 -14.70 -25.38 9.76
N ARG A 5 -15.50 -25.26 8.70
CA ARG A 5 -15.25 -24.26 7.66
C ARG A 5 -15.28 -22.90 8.36
N LEU A 6 -14.12 -22.36 8.67
CA LEU A 6 -14.00 -20.97 9.02
C LEU A 6 -14.60 -20.21 7.84
N ALA A 7 -15.59 -19.36 8.10
CA ALA A 7 -16.23 -18.58 7.05
C ALA A 7 -15.15 -17.78 6.33
N VAL A 8 -14.95 -18.07 5.06
CA VAL A 8 -14.00 -17.31 4.22
C VAL A 8 -14.52 -15.88 4.14
N PRO A 9 -13.71 -14.86 4.45
CA PRO A 9 -14.14 -13.49 4.30
C PRO A 9 -14.62 -13.24 2.86
N LYS A 10 -15.61 -12.36 2.67
CA LYS A 10 -16.17 -12.05 1.32
C LYS A 10 -15.11 -11.77 0.27
N VAL A 11 -14.00 -11.16 0.68
CA VAL A 11 -12.84 -10.89 -0.19
C VAL A 11 -12.18 -12.19 -0.66
N GLY A 12 -12.10 -13.21 0.17
CA GLY A 12 -11.48 -14.50 -0.19
C GLY A 12 -12.34 -15.33 -1.14
N ALA A 13 -13.66 -15.22 -1.06
CA ALA A 13 -14.58 -16.02 -1.86
C ALA A 13 -14.38 -15.84 -3.38
N VAL A 14 -14.15 -14.61 -3.83
CA VAL A 14 -13.88 -14.32 -5.25
C VAL A 14 -12.63 -15.04 -5.74
N PHE A 15 -11.58 -15.08 -4.93
CA PHE A 15 -10.35 -15.78 -5.31
C PHE A 15 -10.50 -17.30 -5.28
N GLU A 16 -11.33 -17.85 -4.39
CA GLU A 16 -11.66 -19.27 -4.38
C GLU A 16 -12.44 -19.68 -5.65
N GLU A 17 -13.38 -18.86 -6.10
CA GLU A 17 -14.08 -19.06 -7.37
C GLU A 17 -13.14 -19.02 -8.58
N LEU A 18 -12.06 -18.24 -8.51
CA LEU A 18 -11.01 -18.22 -9.53
C LEU A 18 -10.02 -19.39 -9.43
N GLY A 19 -10.25 -20.34 -8.51
CA GLY A 19 -9.43 -21.54 -8.36
C GLY A 19 -8.23 -21.41 -7.44
N PHE A 20 -8.09 -20.28 -6.73
CA PHE A 20 -7.07 -20.13 -5.70
C PHE A 20 -7.48 -20.82 -4.40
N THR A 21 -6.51 -21.29 -3.65
CA THR A 21 -6.72 -21.58 -2.23
C THR A 21 -6.48 -20.34 -1.41
N TYR A 22 -7.49 -19.89 -0.70
CA TYR A 22 -7.36 -18.71 0.17
C TYR A 22 -6.84 -19.10 1.55
N MET A 23 -5.82 -18.38 2.02
CA MET A 23 -5.25 -18.49 3.37
C MET A 23 -5.20 -17.10 4.02
N GLY A 24 -5.87 -16.91 5.13
CA GLY A 24 -5.90 -15.65 5.84
C GLY A 24 -7.28 -15.23 6.35
N PRO A 25 -7.44 -14.00 6.87
CA PRO A 25 -6.38 -13.00 7.03
C PRO A 25 -5.35 -13.38 8.12
N ILE A 26 -4.08 -12.99 7.90
CA ILE A 26 -2.96 -13.28 8.79
C ILE A 26 -2.36 -11.96 9.24
N ASP A 27 -1.96 -11.86 10.50
CA ASP A 27 -1.18 -10.73 10.97
C ASP A 27 0.22 -10.74 10.34
N GLY A 28 0.51 -9.73 9.50
CA GLY A 28 1.79 -9.59 8.83
C GLY A 28 2.95 -9.16 9.74
N HIS A 29 2.67 -8.84 11.00
CA HIS A 29 3.69 -8.54 12.01
C HIS A 29 4.04 -9.76 12.87
N ASP A 30 3.30 -10.88 12.73
CA ASP A 30 3.65 -12.17 13.33
C ASP A 30 4.49 -13.00 12.34
N ILE A 31 5.80 -12.86 12.45
CA ILE A 31 6.75 -13.55 11.56
C ILE A 31 6.64 -15.07 11.68
N SER A 32 6.40 -15.59 12.87
CA SER A 32 6.28 -17.05 13.09
C SER A 32 5.07 -17.60 12.36
N ASN A 33 3.94 -16.93 12.45
CA ASN A 33 2.72 -17.31 11.75
C ASN A 33 2.87 -17.19 10.22
N LEU A 34 3.53 -16.13 9.74
CA LEU A 34 3.85 -15.98 8.32
C LEU A 34 4.68 -17.15 7.78
N VAL A 35 5.76 -17.51 8.46
CA VAL A 35 6.62 -18.62 8.06
C VAL A 35 5.84 -19.94 8.02
N ASN A 36 5.03 -20.21 9.04
CA ASN A 36 4.20 -21.41 9.08
C ASN A 36 3.19 -21.43 7.93
N THR A 37 2.57 -20.29 7.65
CA THR A 37 1.59 -20.16 6.56
C THR A 37 2.24 -20.36 5.18
N PHE A 38 3.38 -19.75 4.93
CA PHE A 38 4.09 -19.94 3.66
C PHE A 38 4.57 -21.39 3.47
N ASN A 39 5.04 -22.04 4.54
CA ASN A 39 5.39 -23.46 4.50
C ASN A 39 4.17 -24.35 4.19
N ALA A 40 3.02 -24.03 4.75
CA ALA A 40 1.77 -24.74 4.46
C ALA A 40 1.31 -24.49 3.00
N ALA A 41 1.36 -23.24 2.54
CA ALA A 41 1.02 -22.88 1.18
C ALA A 41 1.91 -23.60 0.16
N HIS A 42 3.21 -23.65 0.40
CA HIS A 42 4.17 -24.33 -0.49
C HIS A 42 3.87 -25.83 -0.65
N LYS A 43 3.37 -26.49 0.39
CA LYS A 43 3.02 -27.94 0.34
C LYS A 43 1.81 -28.24 -0.54
N LEU A 44 0.93 -27.26 -0.79
CA LEU A 44 -0.32 -27.49 -1.54
C LEU A 44 -0.12 -27.74 -3.02
N LYS A 45 1.02 -27.33 -3.61
CA LYS A 45 1.35 -27.53 -5.05
C LYS A 45 0.27 -27.01 -6.01
N LYS A 46 -0.44 -25.98 -5.63
CA LYS A 46 -1.51 -25.30 -6.38
C LYS A 46 -1.46 -23.80 -6.12
N PRO A 47 -2.14 -22.96 -6.92
CA PRO A 47 -2.19 -21.53 -6.67
C PRO A 47 -2.78 -21.22 -5.28
N VAL A 48 -2.08 -20.43 -4.50
CA VAL A 48 -2.49 -20.00 -3.16
C VAL A 48 -2.46 -18.49 -3.09
N LEU A 49 -3.52 -17.91 -2.55
CA LEU A 49 -3.58 -16.50 -2.17
C LEU A 49 -3.41 -16.40 -0.67
N VAL A 50 -2.30 -15.82 -0.23
CA VAL A 50 -2.07 -15.53 1.18
C VAL A 50 -2.45 -14.09 1.46
N HIS A 51 -3.52 -13.89 2.24
CA HIS A 51 -3.99 -12.56 2.64
C HIS A 51 -3.32 -12.15 3.94
N VAL A 52 -2.42 -11.18 3.84
CA VAL A 52 -1.67 -10.64 4.97
C VAL A 52 -2.18 -9.24 5.31
N VAL A 53 -2.49 -9.00 6.57
CA VAL A 53 -2.92 -7.69 7.08
C VAL A 53 -1.78 -7.07 7.85
N THR A 54 -1.43 -5.84 7.50
CA THR A 54 -0.36 -5.10 8.16
C THR A 54 -0.83 -3.71 8.58
N THR A 55 -0.20 -3.19 9.62
CA THR A 55 -0.33 -1.77 10.00
C THR A 55 0.90 -1.04 9.45
N LYS A 56 0.66 -0.06 8.58
CA LYS A 56 1.74 0.74 7.99
C LYS A 56 2.47 1.52 9.07
N GLY A 57 3.79 1.46 9.06
CA GLY A 57 4.62 2.14 10.06
C GLY A 57 4.69 1.43 11.41
N LYS A 58 4.18 0.21 11.54
CA LYS A 58 4.14 -0.57 12.79
C LYS A 58 5.48 -0.60 13.51
N GLY A 59 5.47 -0.25 14.79
CA GLY A 59 6.65 -0.21 15.64
C GLY A 59 7.36 1.16 15.69
N TYR A 60 6.90 2.14 14.88
CA TYR A 60 7.42 3.50 14.93
C TYR A 60 6.27 4.49 15.17
N PRO A 61 6.13 5.05 16.39
CA PRO A 61 4.94 5.81 16.80
C PRO A 61 4.59 6.98 15.88
N TYR A 62 5.59 7.70 15.37
CA TYR A 62 5.36 8.82 14.47
C TYR A 62 4.79 8.37 13.11
N ALA A 63 5.24 7.22 12.59
CA ALA A 63 4.71 6.67 11.35
C ALA A 63 3.32 6.03 11.54
N GLU A 64 3.04 5.46 12.70
CA GLU A 64 1.70 4.96 13.04
C GLU A 64 0.69 6.11 13.15
N ALA A 65 1.11 7.26 13.67
CA ALA A 65 0.28 8.46 13.82
C ALA A 65 0.03 9.17 12.48
N ASP A 66 0.98 9.14 11.55
CA ASP A 66 0.90 9.77 10.22
C ASP A 66 1.38 8.83 9.11
N GLN A 67 0.55 7.85 8.80
CA GLN A 67 0.86 6.83 7.79
C GLN A 67 1.00 7.40 6.37
N VAL A 68 0.34 8.51 6.09
CA VAL A 68 0.38 9.18 4.78
C VAL A 68 1.68 9.95 4.62
N GLY A 69 2.05 10.77 5.60
CA GLY A 69 3.29 11.53 5.61
C GLY A 69 4.52 10.64 5.52
N TYR A 70 4.49 9.49 6.20
CA TYR A 70 5.59 8.51 6.17
C TYR A 70 5.58 7.55 4.97
N HIS A 71 4.61 7.67 4.06
CA HIS A 71 4.55 6.78 2.89
C HIS A 71 5.74 6.91 1.95
N ALA A 72 6.24 8.12 1.78
CA ALA A 72 7.39 8.42 0.92
C ALA A 72 8.29 9.46 1.60
N GLN A 73 8.53 9.27 2.88
CA GLN A 73 9.33 10.19 3.68
C GLN A 73 10.79 10.21 3.20
N SER A 74 11.32 11.40 2.99
CA SER A 74 12.76 11.62 2.80
C SER A 74 13.50 11.44 4.13
N ALA A 75 14.79 11.75 4.17
CA ALA A 75 15.56 11.68 5.42
C ALA A 75 14.85 12.41 6.56
N PHE A 76 14.77 11.76 7.71
CA PHE A 76 14.13 12.32 8.92
C PHE A 76 14.91 11.90 10.17
N ASP A 77 14.73 12.65 11.23
CA ASP A 77 15.30 12.37 12.54
C ASP A 77 14.46 11.30 13.25
N LEU A 78 15.09 10.18 13.61
CA LEU A 78 14.40 9.06 14.24
C LEU A 78 13.83 9.36 15.62
N THR A 79 14.44 10.31 16.34
CA THR A 79 14.03 10.66 17.71
C THR A 79 12.81 11.55 17.72
N THR A 80 12.74 12.49 16.76
CA THR A 80 11.69 13.51 16.70
C THR A 80 10.65 13.24 15.63
N GLY A 81 10.90 12.32 14.71
CA GLY A 81 10.05 12.07 13.56
C GLY A 81 10.04 13.18 12.51
N LYS A 82 10.81 14.26 12.70
CA LYS A 82 10.78 15.42 11.82
C LYS A 82 11.64 15.24 10.58
N SER A 83 11.13 15.69 9.43
CA SER A 83 11.90 15.71 8.17
C SER A 83 13.16 16.55 8.32
N ILE A 84 14.26 16.02 7.79
CA ILE A 84 15.53 16.76 7.65
C ILE A 84 15.47 17.47 6.30
N PRO A 85 15.53 18.82 6.28
CA PRO A 85 15.51 19.57 5.02
C PRO A 85 16.68 19.15 4.12
N SER A 86 16.39 18.92 2.83
CA SER A 86 17.45 18.69 1.86
C SER A 86 18.22 20.00 1.65
N SER A 87 19.53 19.93 1.74
CA SER A 87 20.41 21.07 1.40
C SER A 87 20.46 21.37 -0.11
N LYS A 88 19.96 20.45 -0.94
CA LYS A 88 19.92 20.62 -2.39
C LYS A 88 18.53 21.06 -2.84
N PRO A 89 18.43 22.08 -3.71
CA PRO A 89 17.15 22.44 -4.31
C PRO A 89 16.60 21.23 -5.10
N LYS A 90 15.36 20.87 -4.83
CA LYS A 90 14.72 19.79 -5.58
C LYS A 90 14.46 20.28 -7.02
N PRO A 91 14.93 19.57 -8.05
CA PRO A 91 14.57 19.92 -9.41
C PRO A 91 13.06 19.79 -9.60
N VAL A 92 12.52 20.59 -10.50
CA VAL A 92 11.11 20.51 -10.85
C VAL A 92 10.85 19.16 -11.51
N SER A 93 9.94 18.36 -10.96
CA SER A 93 9.63 17.03 -11.50
C SER A 93 8.90 17.15 -12.85
N TYR A 94 9.11 16.19 -13.73
CA TYR A 94 8.36 16.08 -14.99
C TYR A 94 6.85 16.06 -14.77
N SER A 95 6.38 15.36 -13.74
CA SER A 95 4.96 15.30 -13.35
C SER A 95 4.40 16.69 -13.04
N LYS A 96 5.18 17.56 -12.39
CA LYS A 96 4.76 18.93 -12.08
C LYS A 96 4.67 19.77 -13.36
N ILE A 97 5.66 19.67 -14.25
CA ILE A 97 5.65 20.37 -15.55
C ILE A 97 4.47 19.90 -16.37
N PHE A 98 4.27 18.58 -16.49
CA PHE A 98 3.15 18.00 -17.22
C PHE A 98 1.80 18.48 -16.69
N GLY A 99 1.58 18.41 -15.35
CA GLY A 99 0.33 18.86 -14.74
C GLY A 99 0.06 20.35 -14.97
N GLN A 100 1.08 21.20 -14.86
CA GLN A 100 0.94 22.64 -15.13
C GLN A 100 0.65 22.93 -16.60
N THR A 101 1.25 22.20 -17.51
CA THR A 101 1.02 22.34 -18.95
C THR A 101 -0.39 21.86 -19.32
N LEU A 102 -0.79 20.72 -18.81
CA LEU A 102 -2.15 20.19 -19.03
C LEU A 102 -3.21 21.16 -18.53
N LEU A 103 -3.03 21.74 -17.34
CA LEU A 103 -3.95 22.73 -16.80
C LEU A 103 -4.11 23.93 -17.75
N LYS A 104 -3.00 24.49 -18.24
CA LYS A 104 -3.02 25.59 -19.20
C LYS A 104 -3.77 25.22 -20.49
N ILE A 105 -3.60 24.01 -20.99
CA ILE A 105 -4.29 23.53 -22.19
C ILE A 105 -5.79 23.42 -21.92
N CYS A 106 -6.20 22.87 -20.79
CA CYS A 106 -7.62 22.77 -20.41
C CYS A 106 -8.28 24.15 -20.25
N GLU A 107 -7.52 25.16 -19.82
CA GLU A 107 -8.03 26.55 -19.72
C GLU A 107 -8.22 27.21 -21.10
N GLN A 108 -7.48 26.77 -22.10
CA GLN A 108 -7.51 27.34 -23.46
C GLN A 108 -8.44 26.59 -24.40
N ASP A 109 -8.69 25.31 -24.16
CA ASP A 109 -9.52 24.47 -25.02
C ASP A 109 -10.51 23.64 -24.17
N SER A 110 -11.78 24.00 -24.22
CA SER A 110 -12.86 23.33 -23.51
C SER A 110 -13.13 21.88 -23.95
N LYS A 111 -12.53 21.44 -25.06
CA LYS A 111 -12.62 20.05 -25.52
C LYS A 111 -11.58 19.16 -24.83
N VAL A 112 -10.58 19.75 -24.20
CA VAL A 112 -9.58 19.01 -23.44
C VAL A 112 -10.06 18.87 -22.00
N ILE A 113 -10.38 17.63 -21.62
CA ILE A 113 -10.80 17.30 -20.26
C ILE A 113 -9.71 16.44 -19.64
N GLY A 114 -9.15 16.89 -18.50
CA GLY A 114 -8.17 16.15 -17.73
C GLY A 114 -8.67 15.92 -16.31
N THR A 115 -8.65 14.67 -15.84
CA THR A 115 -8.83 14.36 -14.43
C THR A 115 -7.47 14.39 -13.75
N LEU A 116 -7.17 15.45 -13.03
CA LEU A 116 -6.01 15.50 -12.17
C LEU A 116 -6.38 14.85 -10.84
N ILE A 117 -5.86 13.66 -10.60
CA ILE A 117 -5.84 13.11 -9.24
C ILE A 117 -4.87 13.98 -8.46
N LYS A 118 -5.44 14.90 -7.70
CA LYS A 118 -4.66 15.74 -6.79
C LYS A 118 -4.12 14.83 -5.69
N ASN A 119 -2.90 14.34 -5.86
CA ASN A 119 -2.11 13.98 -4.70
C ASN A 119 -1.89 15.28 -3.92
N THR A 120 -2.79 15.53 -2.99
CA THR A 120 -2.62 16.62 -2.04
C THR A 120 -1.51 16.21 -1.09
N LEU A 121 -0.29 16.41 -1.54
CA LEU A 121 0.84 16.58 -0.66
C LEU A 121 0.87 18.08 -0.34
N LEU A 122 0.21 18.44 0.74
CA LEU A 122 0.44 19.69 1.43
C LEU A 122 1.83 19.68 2.02
#